data_84770528fa54ca5b6baaa4c0fe2728e7
#
_entry.id   84770528fa54ca5b6baaa4c0fe2728e7
#
_cell.length_a   1.000
_cell.length_b   1.000
_cell.length_c   1.000
_cell.angle_alpha   90.00
_cell.angle_beta   90.00
_cell.angle_gamma   90.00
#
_symmetry.space_group_name_H-M   'P 1'
#
loop_
_entity.id
_entity.type
_entity.pdbx_description
1 polymer ?
#
loop_
_entity_poly.entity_id
_entity_poly.type
_entity_poly.pdbx_seq_one_letter_code
_entity_poly.pdbx_strand_id
1 'polypeptide(L)'
;MYKKILLFMIALLSFTACSANKEVSETENVSKNEVESKDDNKKNITVTTTFIEDMVHELIGNDKANIELIIPAGEDPHIYVPKPEDFNKLTEADLVLYHGIHFEGKMVDALEGVGYAVTESFDKNDIGEMEDAKDASSMVEDPHFWFDLDLYAEAFTNAANKLKELYADDSQMLALIDENHDRYLKELKDLDKYNGDRIAEIPEGQRYLITPHDAFNYFSRRYDMTVMAPQGVTTDSEVANKDLEDTAQFIADKKIKAIFAESTTNPERMEKLKDIVKSKGFETEVISGHGRELLSDSLADPGEAGDNFIDMYKHNVDLIVDNLK
;
A
#
# COMPACT_ATOMS: atom_id res chain seq x y z
N MET A 1 80.29 -0.41 -8.80
CA MET A 1 81.24 -0.37 -7.67
C MET A 1 80.58 -0.86 -6.42
N TYR A 2 81.12 -1.94 -5.84
CA TYR A 2 81.03 -2.50 -4.48
C TYR A 2 79.65 -2.71 -3.85
N LYS A 3 79.15 -3.99 -3.79
CA LYS A 3 79.42 -5.05 -2.81
C LYS A 3 79.21 -4.59 -1.35
N LYS A 4 78.24 -5.18 -0.61
CA LYS A 4 78.54 -6.20 0.40
C LYS A 4 77.28 -6.82 0.97
N ILE A 5 77.24 -8.13 0.91
CA ILE A 5 76.55 -9.21 1.60
C ILE A 5 76.83 -9.08 3.10
N LEU A 6 75.84 -9.36 3.99
CA LEU A 6 76.15 -10.20 5.17
C LEU A 6 74.88 -10.93 5.65
N LEU A 7 75.02 -12.23 5.71
CA LEU A 7 74.21 -13.25 6.40
C LEU A 7 74.46 -13.17 7.91
N PHE A 8 73.52 -13.60 8.73
CA PHE A 8 73.61 -14.44 9.94
C PHE A 8 72.28 -14.37 10.71
N MET A 9 71.62 -15.37 11.05
CA MET A 9 71.75 -16.67 11.67
C MET A 9 70.56 -16.83 12.65
N ILE A 10 69.97 -17.95 12.60
CA ILE A 10 68.93 -18.65 13.37
C ILE A 10 69.13 -18.54 14.89
N ALA A 11 68.03 -18.38 15.63
CA ALA A 11 67.84 -18.98 16.94
C ALA A 11 66.34 -19.25 17.22
N LEU A 12 65.98 -20.53 17.27
CA LEU A 12 64.76 -21.05 17.90
C LEU A 12 64.84 -20.80 19.42
N LEU A 13 63.78 -20.32 20.00
CA LEU A 13 63.45 -20.58 21.40
C LEU A 13 61.94 -20.57 21.58
N SER A 14 61.45 -21.75 21.90
CA SER A 14 60.06 -22.02 22.36
C SER A 14 59.87 -21.50 23.75
N PHE A 15 58.85 -20.72 24.02
CA PHE A 15 58.25 -20.62 25.33
C PHE A 15 56.71 -20.51 25.23
N THR A 16 56.06 -21.51 25.77
CA THR A 16 54.64 -21.55 26.11
C THR A 16 54.34 -20.64 27.29
N ALA A 17 53.38 -19.77 27.19
CA ALA A 17 52.61 -19.29 28.33
C ALA A 17 51.23 -18.73 27.85
N CYS A 18 50.21 -19.28 28.43
CA CYS A 18 48.83 -18.81 28.34
C CYS A 18 48.67 -17.39 28.89
N SER A 19 47.89 -16.50 28.22
CA SER A 19 46.87 -15.69 28.89
C SER A 19 46.08 -14.82 27.94
N ALA A 20 44.76 -14.91 28.02
CA ALA A 20 43.71 -13.95 27.76
C ALA A 20 43.66 -13.22 26.38
N ASN A 21 42.96 -13.82 25.49
CA ASN A 21 42.36 -13.18 24.32
C ASN A 21 41.29 -12.19 24.72
N LYS A 22 41.46 -10.96 24.25
CA LYS A 22 40.35 -10.00 24.09
C LYS A 22 40.16 -9.86 22.59
N GLU A 23 39.32 -10.72 22.04
CA GLU A 23 38.85 -10.58 20.66
C GLU A 23 37.92 -9.37 20.57
N VAL A 24 38.34 -8.40 19.79
CA VAL A 24 37.47 -7.38 19.22
C VAL A 24 36.79 -8.06 18.03
N SER A 25 35.57 -8.53 18.19
CA SER A 25 34.78 -8.99 17.07
C SER A 25 34.13 -7.76 16.40
N GLU A 26 34.65 -7.40 15.23
CA GLU A 26 33.88 -6.62 14.27
C GLU A 26 32.71 -7.53 13.81
N THR A 27 31.54 -7.30 14.38
CA THR A 27 30.29 -7.85 13.86
C THR A 27 29.88 -7.02 12.66
N GLU A 28 30.24 -7.49 11.46
CA GLU A 28 29.49 -7.15 10.26
C GLU A 28 28.04 -7.61 10.46
N ASN A 29 27.14 -6.66 10.68
CA ASN A 29 25.70 -6.88 10.57
C ASN A 29 25.36 -7.11 9.08
N VAL A 30 25.55 -8.34 8.62
CA VAL A 30 24.86 -8.84 7.43
C VAL A 30 23.43 -9.09 7.87
N SER A 31 22.52 -8.20 7.52
CA SER A 31 21.09 -8.46 7.55
C SER A 31 20.84 -9.74 6.75
N LYS A 32 20.65 -10.84 7.44
CA LYS A 32 20.07 -12.05 6.85
C LYS A 32 18.62 -11.73 6.60
N ASN A 33 18.25 -11.46 5.36
CA ASN A 33 16.91 -11.73 4.90
C ASN A 33 16.72 -13.25 5.08
N GLU A 34 16.02 -13.64 6.14
CA GLU A 34 15.51 -14.98 6.28
C GLU A 34 14.44 -15.12 5.19
N VAL A 35 14.79 -15.75 4.09
CA VAL A 35 13.82 -16.30 3.15
C VAL A 35 13.11 -17.39 3.97
N GLU A 36 11.92 -17.12 4.45
CA GLU A 36 11.07 -18.14 5.07
C GLU A 36 10.92 -19.27 4.06
N SER A 37 11.38 -20.45 4.42
CA SER A 37 11.22 -21.62 3.56
C SER A 37 9.74 -21.99 3.52
N LYS A 38 9.17 -22.09 2.30
CA LYS A 38 7.80 -22.59 2.11
C LYS A 38 7.62 -23.92 2.86
N ASP A 39 6.50 -24.06 3.56
CA ASP A 39 6.10 -25.33 4.15
C ASP A 39 5.31 -26.13 3.10
N ASP A 40 5.92 -27.23 2.61
CA ASP A 40 5.34 -28.07 1.54
C ASP A 40 3.97 -28.69 1.92
N ASN A 41 3.56 -28.59 3.19
CA ASN A 41 2.25 -29.08 3.65
C ASN A 41 1.15 -28.03 3.63
N LYS A 42 1.51 -26.75 3.40
CA LYS A 42 0.56 -25.64 3.35
C LYS A 42 0.17 -25.31 1.91
N LYS A 43 -1.00 -24.71 1.75
CA LYS A 43 -1.42 -24.12 0.47
C LYS A 43 -0.58 -22.88 0.15
N ASN A 44 -0.29 -22.70 -1.14
CA ASN A 44 0.37 -21.50 -1.65
C ASN A 44 -0.68 -20.52 -2.15
N ILE A 45 -0.73 -19.34 -1.56
CA ILE A 45 -1.65 -18.27 -1.95
C ILE A 45 -0.82 -17.08 -2.42
N THR A 46 -1.01 -16.66 -3.65
CA THR A 46 -0.36 -15.44 -4.17
C THR A 46 -1.38 -14.30 -4.17
N VAL A 47 -0.95 -13.17 -3.65
CA VAL A 47 -1.74 -11.93 -3.55
C VAL A 47 -1.00 -10.79 -4.21
N THR A 48 -1.72 -9.87 -4.86
CA THR A 48 -1.08 -8.80 -5.61
C THR A 48 -0.59 -7.66 -4.74
N THR A 49 -1.36 -7.27 -3.74
CA THR A 49 -1.11 -6.07 -2.92
C THR A 49 -1.23 -6.35 -1.44
N THR A 50 -0.72 -5.44 -0.63
CA THR A 50 -0.83 -5.50 0.84
C THR A 50 -2.29 -5.51 1.33
N PHE A 51 -3.23 -4.89 0.60
CA PHE A 51 -4.66 -4.95 0.94
C PHE A 51 -5.22 -6.37 0.84
N ILE A 52 -4.87 -7.08 -0.25
CA ILE A 52 -5.33 -8.47 -0.44
C ILE A 52 -4.62 -9.41 0.52
N GLU A 53 -3.35 -9.15 0.82
CA GLU A 53 -2.59 -9.88 1.84
C GLU A 53 -3.26 -9.78 3.21
N ASP A 54 -3.64 -8.56 3.63
CA ASP A 54 -4.37 -8.31 4.87
C ASP A 54 -5.72 -9.04 4.91
N MET A 55 -6.49 -9.01 3.80
CA MET A 55 -7.74 -9.78 3.69
C MET A 55 -7.52 -11.27 3.97
N VAL A 56 -6.47 -11.87 3.39
CA VAL A 56 -6.15 -13.30 3.59
C VAL A 56 -5.72 -13.55 5.03
N HIS A 57 -4.87 -12.70 5.60
CA HIS A 57 -4.44 -12.81 7.00
C HIS A 57 -5.60 -12.70 7.98
N GLU A 58 -6.52 -11.78 7.74
CA GLU A 58 -7.72 -11.61 8.57
C GLU A 58 -8.67 -12.81 8.50
N LEU A 59 -8.73 -13.49 7.34
CA LEU A 59 -9.61 -14.64 7.14
C LEU A 59 -9.05 -15.95 7.70
N ILE A 60 -7.75 -16.21 7.53
CA ILE A 60 -7.16 -17.52 7.89
C ILE A 60 -6.03 -17.44 8.91
N GLY A 61 -5.53 -16.23 9.25
CA GLY A 61 -4.36 -16.04 10.10
C GLY A 61 -3.03 -16.21 9.34
N ASN A 62 -1.94 -15.77 9.99
CA ASN A 62 -0.63 -15.63 9.33
C ASN A 62 0.12 -16.96 9.13
N ASP A 63 -0.32 -18.04 9.78
CA ASP A 63 0.42 -19.31 9.85
C ASP A 63 -0.26 -20.48 9.11
N LYS A 64 -1.38 -20.26 8.41
CA LYS A 64 -2.18 -21.33 7.80
C LYS A 64 -1.86 -21.62 6.34
N ALA A 65 -1.25 -20.68 5.65
CA ALA A 65 -0.83 -20.79 4.25
C ALA A 65 0.57 -20.26 4.05
N ASN A 66 1.19 -20.57 2.91
CA ASN A 66 2.32 -19.83 2.39
C ASN A 66 1.75 -18.68 1.56
N ILE A 67 1.82 -17.45 2.05
CA ILE A 67 1.30 -16.28 1.37
C ILE A 67 2.47 -15.57 0.67
N GLU A 68 2.32 -15.30 -0.61
CA GLU A 68 3.30 -14.61 -1.43
C GLU A 68 2.74 -13.29 -1.96
N LEU A 69 3.29 -12.20 -1.49
CA LEU A 69 2.96 -10.85 -1.95
C LEU A 69 3.77 -10.52 -3.21
N ILE A 70 3.13 -9.91 -4.22
CA ILE A 70 3.78 -9.45 -5.45
C ILE A 70 4.25 -8.00 -5.31
N ILE A 71 3.36 -7.08 -4.98
CA ILE A 71 3.63 -5.65 -4.89
C ILE A 71 3.79 -5.29 -3.41
N PRO A 72 5.02 -5.06 -2.94
CA PRO A 72 5.28 -4.79 -1.53
C PRO A 72 4.75 -3.42 -1.11
N ALA A 73 4.70 -3.19 0.21
CA ALA A 73 4.32 -1.91 0.79
C ALA A 73 5.14 -0.74 0.19
N GLY A 74 4.46 0.38 -0.05
CA GLY A 74 5.06 1.60 -0.59
C GLY A 74 5.34 1.61 -2.09
N GLU A 75 5.17 0.50 -2.80
CA GLU A 75 5.23 0.46 -4.27
C GLU A 75 3.87 0.84 -4.86
N ASP A 76 3.89 1.55 -6.00
CA ASP A 76 2.70 2.00 -6.71
C ASP A 76 2.16 0.91 -7.65
N PRO A 77 0.96 0.33 -7.39
CA PRO A 77 0.43 -0.77 -8.19
C PRO A 77 0.08 -0.39 -9.63
N HIS A 78 -0.31 0.85 -9.90
CA HIS A 78 -0.67 1.31 -11.24
C HIS A 78 0.49 1.23 -12.24
N ILE A 79 1.72 1.42 -11.75
CA ILE A 79 2.93 1.46 -12.58
C ILE A 79 3.93 0.35 -12.28
N TYR A 80 3.61 -0.54 -11.33
CA TYR A 80 4.48 -1.66 -10.96
C TYR A 80 4.89 -2.47 -12.19
N VAL A 81 6.19 -2.73 -12.30
CA VAL A 81 6.74 -3.54 -13.39
C VAL A 81 7.05 -4.93 -12.84
N PRO A 82 6.30 -5.96 -13.25
CA PRO A 82 6.49 -7.31 -12.73
C PRO A 82 7.88 -7.86 -13.06
N LYS A 83 8.46 -8.56 -12.10
CA LYS A 83 9.75 -9.23 -12.21
C LYS A 83 9.54 -10.69 -12.62
N PRO A 84 10.56 -11.38 -13.18
CA PRO A 84 10.43 -12.81 -13.53
C PRO A 84 9.97 -13.69 -12.36
N GLU A 85 10.42 -13.39 -11.14
CA GLU A 85 10.00 -14.11 -9.92
C GLU A 85 8.51 -13.97 -9.61
N ASP A 86 7.87 -12.87 -9.97
CA ASP A 86 6.43 -12.66 -9.74
C ASP A 86 5.60 -13.64 -10.58
N PHE A 87 6.04 -13.91 -11.82
CA PHE A 87 5.39 -14.92 -12.66
C PHE A 87 5.54 -16.34 -12.10
N ASN A 88 6.66 -16.63 -11.40
CA ASN A 88 6.81 -17.91 -10.72
C ASN A 88 5.82 -18.03 -9.56
N LYS A 89 5.65 -16.96 -8.75
CA LYS A 89 4.63 -16.93 -7.69
C LYS A 89 3.23 -17.22 -8.24
N LEU A 90 2.86 -16.62 -9.39
CA LEU A 90 1.56 -16.85 -10.02
C LEU A 90 1.37 -18.32 -10.46
N THR A 91 2.42 -18.94 -11.01
CA THR A 91 2.32 -20.31 -11.55
C THR A 91 2.40 -21.40 -10.49
N GLU A 92 3.02 -21.10 -9.33
CA GLU A 92 3.16 -22.05 -8.21
C GLU A 92 2.01 -21.96 -7.19
N ALA A 93 1.11 -20.97 -7.35
CA ALA A 93 0.00 -20.74 -6.43
C ALA A 93 -1.13 -21.79 -6.61
N ASP A 94 -1.70 -22.22 -5.48
CA ASP A 94 -2.99 -22.93 -5.44
C ASP A 94 -4.17 -21.97 -5.63
N LEU A 95 -3.99 -20.69 -5.26
CA LEU A 95 -4.94 -19.58 -5.41
C LEU A 95 -4.20 -18.28 -5.64
N VAL A 96 -4.64 -17.51 -6.65
CA VAL A 96 -4.19 -16.13 -6.89
C VAL A 96 -5.37 -15.20 -6.66
N LEU A 97 -5.19 -14.18 -5.80
CA LEU A 97 -6.17 -13.12 -5.55
C LEU A 97 -5.59 -11.76 -5.95
N TYR A 98 -6.39 -10.95 -6.64
CA TYR A 98 -6.01 -9.60 -7.07
C TYR A 98 -7.21 -8.64 -7.02
N HIS A 99 -6.97 -7.32 -7.09
CA HIS A 99 -8.05 -6.32 -7.00
C HIS A 99 -9.01 -6.42 -8.16
N GLY A 100 -8.51 -6.35 -9.38
CA GLY A 100 -9.34 -6.11 -10.58
C GLY A 100 -9.49 -4.61 -10.87
N ILE A 101 -10.42 -4.27 -11.75
CA ILE A 101 -10.69 -2.88 -12.19
C ILE A 101 -9.39 -2.19 -12.65
N HIS A 102 -8.51 -2.93 -13.31
CA HIS A 102 -7.22 -2.46 -13.85
C HIS A 102 -6.24 -1.85 -12.82
N PHE A 103 -6.43 -2.09 -11.52
CA PHE A 103 -5.57 -1.53 -10.48
C PHE A 103 -4.11 -1.97 -10.63
N GLU A 104 -3.87 -3.24 -10.94
CA GLU A 104 -2.53 -3.81 -11.10
C GLU A 104 -1.86 -3.46 -12.44
N GLY A 105 -2.37 -2.47 -13.12
CA GLY A 105 -1.76 -1.85 -14.30
C GLY A 105 -1.17 -2.84 -15.31
N LYS A 106 0.15 -2.98 -15.32
CA LYS A 106 0.87 -3.83 -16.29
C LYS A 106 0.73 -5.34 -16.06
N MET A 107 0.14 -5.76 -14.96
CA MET A 107 -0.06 -7.18 -14.65
C MET A 107 -1.43 -7.71 -15.06
N VAL A 108 -2.39 -6.87 -15.43
CA VAL A 108 -3.78 -7.24 -15.70
C VAL A 108 -3.90 -8.45 -16.61
N ASP A 109 -3.25 -8.42 -17.80
CA ASP A 109 -3.30 -9.53 -18.77
C ASP A 109 -2.82 -10.88 -18.19
N ALA A 110 -1.83 -10.83 -17.30
CA ALA A 110 -1.31 -12.05 -16.67
C ALA A 110 -2.24 -12.56 -15.56
N LEU A 111 -2.86 -11.66 -14.81
CA LEU A 111 -3.74 -11.98 -13.68
C LEU A 111 -5.09 -12.54 -14.15
N GLU A 112 -5.71 -11.95 -15.18
CA GLU A 112 -6.97 -12.41 -15.75
C GLU A 112 -6.91 -13.88 -16.24
N GLY A 113 -5.72 -14.36 -16.59
CA GLY A 113 -5.51 -15.74 -17.05
C GLY A 113 -5.41 -16.79 -15.94
N VAL A 114 -5.08 -16.39 -14.69
CA VAL A 114 -4.71 -17.32 -13.61
C VAL A 114 -5.33 -17.00 -12.25
N GLY A 115 -5.83 -15.76 -12.04
CA GLY A 115 -6.29 -15.28 -10.75
C GLY A 115 -7.81 -15.06 -10.68
N TYR A 116 -8.24 -14.67 -9.49
CA TYR A 116 -9.60 -14.22 -9.20
C TYR A 116 -9.57 -12.79 -8.69
N ALA A 117 -10.27 -11.88 -9.39
CA ALA A 117 -10.46 -10.51 -8.95
C ALA A 117 -11.45 -10.48 -7.77
N VAL A 118 -11.06 -9.87 -6.65
CA VAL A 118 -11.98 -9.73 -5.51
C VAL A 118 -13.18 -8.84 -5.83
N THR A 119 -13.11 -8.09 -6.92
CA THR A 119 -14.17 -7.21 -7.45
C THR A 119 -15.05 -7.87 -8.51
N GLU A 120 -14.87 -9.17 -8.81
CA GLU A 120 -15.57 -9.89 -9.90
C GLU A 120 -17.10 -9.83 -9.81
N SER A 121 -17.66 -9.73 -8.60
CA SER A 121 -19.12 -9.70 -8.38
C SER A 121 -19.71 -8.30 -8.28
N PHE A 122 -18.89 -7.24 -8.35
CA PHE A 122 -19.38 -5.86 -8.16
C PHE A 122 -20.42 -5.50 -9.21
N ASP A 123 -21.49 -4.84 -8.76
CA ASP A 123 -22.43 -4.21 -9.69
C ASP A 123 -21.71 -3.02 -10.37
N LYS A 124 -21.75 -2.99 -11.70
CA LYS A 124 -21.11 -1.91 -12.48
C LYS A 124 -21.61 -0.51 -12.12
N ASN A 125 -22.84 -0.39 -11.59
CA ASN A 125 -23.37 0.88 -11.15
C ASN A 125 -22.74 1.39 -9.84
N ASP A 126 -22.11 0.52 -9.07
CA ASP A 126 -21.44 0.88 -7.81
C ASP A 126 -19.98 1.27 -8.04
N ILE A 127 -19.40 0.85 -9.18
CA ILE A 127 -18.04 1.23 -9.59
C ILE A 127 -18.03 2.69 -10.02
N GLY A 128 -17.11 3.48 -9.45
CA GLY A 128 -16.89 4.88 -9.84
C GLY A 128 -16.29 4.98 -11.24
N GLU A 129 -16.63 6.04 -11.96
CA GLU A 129 -16.05 6.35 -13.26
C GLU A 129 -15.54 7.80 -13.29
N MET A 130 -14.45 8.03 -14.00
CA MET A 130 -13.86 9.34 -14.23
C MET A 130 -13.45 9.54 -15.68
N GLU A 131 -13.26 10.80 -16.09
CA GLU A 131 -12.66 11.10 -17.40
C GLU A 131 -11.24 10.52 -17.48
N ASP A 132 -10.94 9.85 -18.60
CA ASP A 132 -9.58 9.35 -18.85
C ASP A 132 -8.62 10.54 -19.04
N ALA A 133 -7.54 10.57 -18.26
CA ALA A 133 -6.51 11.61 -18.36
C ALA A 133 -5.84 11.69 -19.75
N LYS A 134 -5.87 10.58 -20.51
CA LYS A 134 -5.30 10.48 -21.87
C LYS A 134 -6.31 10.83 -22.97
N ASP A 135 -7.59 10.62 -22.72
CA ASP A 135 -8.68 10.88 -23.67
C ASP A 135 -9.95 11.32 -22.93
N ALA A 136 -10.13 12.63 -22.79
CA ALA A 136 -11.30 13.23 -22.12
C ALA A 136 -12.66 12.87 -22.77
N SER A 137 -12.68 12.13 -23.89
CA SER A 137 -13.90 11.58 -24.50
C SER A 137 -14.25 10.18 -23.99
N SER A 138 -13.38 9.54 -23.20
CA SER A 138 -13.58 8.23 -22.59
C SER A 138 -13.65 8.33 -21.08
N MET A 139 -14.30 7.31 -20.47
CA MET A 139 -14.36 7.15 -19.02
C MET A 139 -13.52 5.94 -18.63
N VAL A 140 -12.88 6.01 -17.47
CA VAL A 140 -12.17 4.90 -16.85
C VAL A 140 -12.81 4.58 -15.51
N GLU A 141 -12.89 3.30 -15.20
CA GLU A 141 -13.37 2.83 -13.91
C GLU A 141 -12.37 3.21 -12.80
N ASP A 142 -12.89 3.62 -11.64
CA ASP A 142 -12.10 3.97 -10.48
C ASP A 142 -11.80 2.71 -9.65
N PRO A 143 -10.54 2.25 -9.56
CA PRO A 143 -10.21 1.01 -8.86
C PRO A 143 -10.15 1.14 -7.33
N HIS A 144 -10.23 2.35 -6.76
CA HIS A 144 -9.98 2.62 -5.33
C HIS A 144 -11.18 2.29 -4.43
N PHE A 145 -11.85 1.16 -4.72
CA PHE A 145 -13.08 0.72 -4.05
C PHE A 145 -12.93 0.53 -2.52
N TRP A 146 -11.72 0.30 -2.02
CA TRP A 146 -11.49 0.09 -0.58
C TRP A 146 -11.81 1.31 0.28
N PHE A 147 -11.94 2.48 -0.32
CA PHE A 147 -12.43 3.67 0.36
C PHE A 147 -13.97 3.72 0.48
N ASP A 148 -14.70 2.79 -0.13
CA ASP A 148 -16.09 2.47 0.19
C ASP A 148 -16.13 1.17 1.01
N LEU A 149 -16.49 1.26 2.30
CA LEU A 149 -16.46 0.12 3.21
C LEU A 149 -17.50 -0.95 2.89
N ASP A 150 -18.57 -0.63 2.14
CA ASP A 150 -19.54 -1.62 1.69
C ASP A 150 -18.96 -2.43 0.52
N LEU A 151 -18.30 -1.79 -0.44
CA LEU A 151 -17.58 -2.48 -1.52
C LEU A 151 -16.39 -3.28 -0.99
N TYR A 152 -15.65 -2.74 -0.01
CA TYR A 152 -14.57 -3.48 0.64
C TYR A 152 -15.08 -4.73 1.36
N ALA A 153 -16.23 -4.65 2.05
CA ALA A 153 -16.88 -5.80 2.69
C ALA A 153 -17.32 -6.86 1.66
N GLU A 154 -17.77 -6.44 0.47
CA GLU A 154 -18.08 -7.35 -0.63
C GLU A 154 -16.83 -8.04 -1.17
N ALA A 155 -15.75 -7.28 -1.42
CA ALA A 155 -14.45 -7.83 -1.85
C ALA A 155 -13.89 -8.83 -0.82
N PHE A 156 -13.96 -8.50 0.47
CA PHE A 156 -13.57 -9.38 1.56
C PHE A 156 -14.40 -10.68 1.59
N THR A 157 -15.69 -10.58 1.31
CA THR A 157 -16.59 -11.74 1.19
C THR A 157 -16.22 -12.60 -0.02
N ASN A 158 -15.84 -11.99 -1.14
CA ASN A 158 -15.37 -12.70 -2.33
C ASN A 158 -14.07 -13.47 -2.07
N ALA A 159 -13.10 -12.82 -1.38
CA ALA A 159 -11.88 -13.48 -0.93
C ALA A 159 -12.17 -14.65 0.01
N ALA A 160 -13.08 -14.49 0.98
CA ALA A 160 -13.51 -15.55 1.89
C ALA A 160 -14.13 -16.74 1.12
N ASN A 161 -14.96 -16.49 0.12
CA ASN A 161 -15.56 -17.54 -0.70
C ASN A 161 -14.50 -18.34 -1.48
N LYS A 162 -13.49 -17.68 -2.03
CA LYS A 162 -12.40 -18.36 -2.74
C LYS A 162 -11.51 -19.17 -1.81
N LEU A 163 -11.25 -18.67 -0.61
CA LEU A 163 -10.55 -19.45 0.42
C LEU A 163 -11.37 -20.68 0.85
N LYS A 164 -12.69 -20.56 1.00
CA LYS A 164 -13.55 -21.72 1.28
C LYS A 164 -13.55 -22.74 0.15
N GLU A 165 -13.50 -22.33 -1.12
CA GLU A 165 -13.32 -23.23 -2.25
C GLU A 165 -11.98 -23.97 -2.17
N LEU A 166 -10.88 -23.27 -1.84
CA LEU A 166 -9.53 -23.83 -1.69
C LEU A 166 -9.44 -24.86 -0.56
N TYR A 167 -10.16 -24.63 0.55
CA TYR A 167 -10.17 -25.48 1.74
C TYR A 167 -11.45 -26.31 1.89
N ALA A 168 -12.14 -26.65 0.78
CA ALA A 168 -13.46 -27.30 0.80
C ALA A 168 -13.52 -28.62 1.61
N ASP A 169 -12.41 -29.34 1.69
CA ASP A 169 -12.30 -30.60 2.43
C ASP A 169 -11.83 -30.43 3.90
N ASP A 170 -11.55 -29.18 4.34
CA ASP A 170 -11.10 -28.87 5.70
C ASP A 170 -12.20 -28.14 6.49
N SER A 171 -13.00 -28.90 7.24
CA SER A 171 -14.10 -28.35 8.02
C SER A 171 -13.67 -27.40 9.14
N GLN A 172 -12.41 -27.51 9.64
CA GLN A 172 -11.89 -26.60 10.67
C GLN A 172 -11.53 -25.26 10.03
N MET A 173 -10.91 -25.30 8.86
CA MET A 173 -10.59 -24.08 8.13
C MET A 173 -11.85 -23.35 7.67
N LEU A 174 -12.86 -24.08 7.18
CA LEU A 174 -14.16 -23.48 6.81
C LEU A 174 -14.81 -22.75 7.99
N ALA A 175 -14.81 -23.37 9.18
CA ALA A 175 -15.36 -22.76 10.37
C ALA A 175 -14.56 -21.51 10.82
N LEU A 176 -13.23 -21.55 10.71
CA LEU A 176 -12.36 -20.42 11.01
C LEU A 176 -12.62 -19.23 10.07
N ILE A 177 -12.72 -19.50 8.76
CA ILE A 177 -13.03 -18.47 7.76
C ILE A 177 -14.40 -17.83 8.05
N ASP A 178 -15.42 -18.61 8.39
CA ASP A 178 -16.75 -18.08 8.72
C ASP A 178 -16.73 -17.21 9.97
N GLU A 179 -16.05 -17.65 11.03
CA GLU A 179 -15.91 -16.89 12.29
C GLU A 179 -15.19 -15.57 12.06
N ASN A 180 -14.06 -15.61 11.36
CA ASN A 180 -13.24 -14.42 11.09
C ASN A 180 -13.95 -13.45 10.14
N HIS A 181 -14.63 -13.96 9.11
CA HIS A 181 -15.44 -13.13 8.21
C HIS A 181 -16.51 -12.35 8.97
N ASP A 182 -17.32 -13.03 9.80
CA ASP A 182 -18.39 -12.37 10.55
C ASP A 182 -17.83 -11.34 11.56
N ARG A 183 -16.70 -11.64 12.19
CA ARG A 183 -15.97 -10.71 13.08
C ARG A 183 -15.56 -9.46 12.32
N TYR A 184 -14.88 -9.63 11.18
CA TYR A 184 -14.29 -8.51 10.43
C TYR A 184 -15.34 -7.60 9.81
N LEU A 185 -16.45 -8.15 9.31
CA LEU A 185 -17.58 -7.35 8.84
C LEU A 185 -18.18 -6.45 9.93
N LYS A 186 -18.10 -6.88 11.19
CA LYS A 186 -18.52 -6.04 12.31
C LYS A 186 -17.50 -4.94 12.58
N GLU A 187 -16.21 -5.26 12.53
CA GLU A 187 -15.15 -4.29 12.71
C GLU A 187 -15.16 -3.20 11.63
N LEU A 188 -15.49 -3.55 10.38
CA LEU A 188 -15.70 -2.57 9.30
C LEU A 188 -16.86 -1.59 9.59
N LYS A 189 -17.96 -2.06 10.18
CA LYS A 189 -19.06 -1.19 10.61
C LYS A 189 -18.66 -0.24 11.74
N ASP A 190 -17.88 -0.75 12.69
CA ASP A 190 -17.36 0.06 13.79
C ASP A 190 -16.35 1.11 13.26
N LEU A 191 -15.55 0.75 12.25
CA LEU A 191 -14.65 1.66 11.54
C LEU A 191 -15.43 2.77 10.80
N ASP A 192 -16.49 2.42 10.07
CA ASP A 192 -17.31 3.40 9.35
C ASP A 192 -17.91 4.45 10.31
N LYS A 193 -18.41 3.97 11.45
CA LYS A 193 -18.90 4.86 12.50
C LYS A 193 -17.79 5.76 13.04
N TYR A 194 -16.61 5.21 13.33
CA TYR A 194 -15.46 5.98 13.79
C TYR A 194 -15.09 7.08 12.79
N ASN A 195 -15.00 6.74 11.51
CA ASN A 195 -14.64 7.66 10.45
C ASN A 195 -15.65 8.82 10.33
N GLY A 196 -16.94 8.48 10.34
CA GLY A 196 -18.02 9.50 10.30
C GLY A 196 -17.97 10.45 11.50
N ASP A 197 -17.78 9.92 12.70
CA ASP A 197 -17.67 10.73 13.93
C ASP A 197 -16.46 11.66 13.88
N ARG A 198 -15.30 11.18 13.39
CA ARG A 198 -14.07 11.98 13.25
C ARG A 198 -14.20 13.07 12.19
N ILE A 199 -14.68 12.72 11.00
CA ILE A 199 -14.82 13.69 9.90
C ILE A 199 -15.84 14.78 10.24
N ALA A 200 -16.85 14.49 11.05
CA ALA A 200 -17.79 15.49 11.55
C ALA A 200 -17.12 16.59 12.39
N GLU A 201 -15.89 16.38 12.89
CA GLU A 201 -15.12 17.43 13.58
C GLU A 201 -14.63 18.53 12.62
N ILE A 202 -14.53 18.22 11.30
CA ILE A 202 -14.12 19.21 10.28
C ILE A 202 -15.32 20.12 9.97
N PRO A 203 -15.20 21.44 10.10
CA PRO A 203 -16.25 22.35 9.66
C PRO A 203 -16.60 22.15 8.18
N GLU A 204 -17.89 22.16 7.80
CA GLU A 204 -18.33 21.91 6.42
C GLU A 204 -17.58 22.76 5.37
N GLY A 205 -17.27 24.02 5.69
CA GLY A 205 -16.53 24.92 4.80
C GLY A 205 -15.03 24.61 4.68
N GLN A 206 -14.51 23.58 5.37
CA GLN A 206 -13.10 23.14 5.36
C GLN A 206 -12.95 21.68 4.91
N ARG A 207 -14.02 21.01 4.49
CA ARG A 207 -13.99 19.62 4.01
C ARG A 207 -13.44 19.49 2.59
N TYR A 208 -12.19 19.93 2.42
CA TYR A 208 -11.47 19.85 1.16
C TYR A 208 -10.23 18.98 1.35
N LEU A 209 -10.13 17.87 0.63
CA LEU A 209 -9.00 16.97 0.63
C LEU A 209 -8.24 17.13 -0.69
N ILE A 210 -6.98 17.53 -0.62
CA ILE A 210 -6.11 17.70 -1.79
C ILE A 210 -4.99 16.67 -1.73
N THR A 211 -4.90 15.82 -2.74
CA THR A 211 -4.00 14.67 -2.87
C THR A 211 -3.19 14.73 -4.17
N PRO A 212 -2.10 13.97 -4.32
CA PRO A 212 -1.33 13.90 -5.55
C PRO A 212 -2.10 13.30 -6.72
N HIS A 213 -2.86 12.21 -6.50
CA HIS A 213 -3.71 11.57 -7.48
C HIS A 213 -5.12 11.32 -6.92
N ASP A 214 -6.06 10.96 -7.78
CA ASP A 214 -7.49 10.92 -7.46
C ASP A 214 -7.94 9.55 -6.94
N ALA A 215 -7.38 9.14 -5.80
CA ALA A 215 -7.70 7.86 -5.14
C ALA A 215 -8.90 7.94 -4.18
N PHE A 216 -9.35 9.15 -3.79
CA PHE A 216 -10.27 9.31 -2.66
C PHE A 216 -11.72 9.62 -3.06
N ASN A 217 -12.15 9.26 -4.30
CA ASN A 217 -13.52 9.55 -4.76
C ASN A 217 -14.59 8.78 -3.99
N TYR A 218 -14.34 7.51 -3.69
CA TYR A 218 -15.24 6.70 -2.86
C TYR A 218 -15.34 7.26 -1.45
N PHE A 219 -14.21 7.69 -0.87
CA PHE A 219 -14.17 8.39 0.42
C PHE A 219 -14.94 9.71 0.38
N SER A 220 -14.76 10.50 -0.68
CA SER A 220 -15.49 11.73 -0.94
C SER A 220 -17.00 11.52 -0.88
N ARG A 221 -17.52 10.55 -1.61
CA ARG A 221 -18.94 10.21 -1.66
C ARG A 221 -19.48 9.76 -0.32
N ARG A 222 -18.70 8.94 0.42
CA ARG A 222 -19.15 8.35 1.69
C ARG A 222 -19.21 9.37 2.82
N TYR A 223 -18.27 10.31 2.88
CA TYR A 223 -18.10 11.21 4.03
C TYR A 223 -18.34 12.70 3.71
N ASP A 224 -18.94 13.03 2.57
CA ASP A 224 -19.25 14.41 2.15
C ASP A 224 -18.02 15.32 2.22
N MET A 225 -16.89 14.85 1.65
CA MET A 225 -15.66 15.62 1.45
C MET A 225 -15.56 16.05 -0.02
N THR A 226 -15.01 17.22 -0.30
CA THR A 226 -14.61 17.59 -1.67
C THR A 226 -13.17 17.18 -1.88
N VAL A 227 -12.93 16.21 -2.78
CA VAL A 227 -11.59 15.77 -3.15
C VAL A 227 -11.14 16.47 -4.43
N MET A 228 -9.89 16.84 -4.54
CA MET A 228 -9.27 17.35 -5.75
C MET A 228 -7.81 16.91 -5.84
N ALA A 229 -7.42 16.40 -6.99
CA ALA A 229 -6.07 15.99 -7.29
C ALA A 229 -5.64 16.51 -8.67
N PRO A 230 -4.36 16.86 -8.88
CA PRO A 230 -3.86 17.25 -10.19
C PRO A 230 -3.64 16.08 -11.14
N GLN A 231 -3.62 14.84 -10.65
CA GLN A 231 -3.52 13.61 -11.43
C GLN A 231 -4.81 12.80 -11.28
N GLY A 232 -5.21 12.09 -12.37
CA GLY A 232 -6.40 11.25 -12.36
C GLY A 232 -6.26 9.98 -11.52
N VAL A 233 -7.21 9.03 -11.67
CA VAL A 233 -7.27 7.78 -10.90
C VAL A 233 -6.09 6.82 -11.12
N THR A 234 -5.26 7.04 -12.10
CA THR A 234 -4.05 6.24 -12.33
C THR A 234 -2.82 7.15 -12.36
N THR A 235 -1.71 6.66 -11.85
CA THR A 235 -0.44 7.38 -11.77
C THR A 235 0.45 7.15 -13.00
N ASP A 236 -0.01 6.43 -14.02
CA ASP A 236 0.74 6.03 -15.20
C ASP A 236 0.97 7.14 -16.23
N SER A 237 0.36 8.31 -16.03
CA SER A 237 0.49 9.49 -16.89
C SER A 237 1.14 10.67 -16.17
N GLU A 238 1.83 11.54 -16.91
CA GLU A 238 2.35 12.79 -16.36
C GLU A 238 1.21 13.78 -16.07
N VAL A 239 1.36 14.52 -14.95
CA VAL A 239 0.43 15.58 -14.56
C VAL A 239 0.55 16.76 -15.52
N ALA A 240 -0.53 17.18 -16.15
CA ALA A 240 -0.52 18.34 -17.02
C ALA A 240 -0.34 19.64 -16.21
N ASN A 241 0.42 20.59 -16.75
CA ASN A 241 0.61 21.89 -16.09
C ASN A 241 -0.70 22.61 -15.83
N LYS A 242 -1.70 22.45 -16.69
CA LYS A 242 -3.02 23.03 -16.51
C LYS A 242 -3.70 22.51 -15.23
N ASP A 243 -3.62 21.22 -14.98
CA ASP A 243 -4.27 20.59 -13.82
C ASP A 243 -3.60 21.01 -12.51
N LEU A 244 -2.27 21.17 -12.54
CA LEU A 244 -1.53 21.78 -11.41
C LEU A 244 -1.97 23.23 -11.15
N GLU A 245 -2.12 24.04 -12.21
CA GLU A 245 -2.53 25.44 -12.11
C GLU A 245 -3.98 25.56 -11.61
N ASP A 246 -4.89 24.73 -12.12
CA ASP A 246 -6.31 24.70 -11.73
C ASP A 246 -6.46 24.26 -10.28
N THR A 247 -5.75 23.21 -9.86
CA THR A 247 -5.70 22.75 -8.46
C THR A 247 -5.13 23.82 -7.54
N ALA A 248 -4.03 24.46 -7.93
CA ALA A 248 -3.43 25.54 -7.14
C ALA A 248 -4.37 26.76 -7.01
N GLN A 249 -5.11 27.09 -8.06
CA GLN A 249 -6.11 28.15 -8.02
C GLN A 249 -7.25 27.80 -7.06
N PHE A 250 -7.75 26.57 -7.11
CA PHE A 250 -8.77 26.08 -6.20
C PHE A 250 -8.32 26.17 -4.74
N ILE A 251 -7.09 25.73 -4.42
CA ILE A 251 -6.50 25.81 -3.08
C ILE A 251 -6.49 27.26 -2.58
N ALA A 252 -6.01 28.19 -3.43
CA ALA A 252 -5.93 29.61 -3.07
C ALA A 252 -7.31 30.25 -2.86
N ASP A 253 -8.29 29.95 -3.74
CA ASP A 253 -9.66 30.49 -3.66
C ASP A 253 -10.41 29.97 -2.43
N LYS A 254 -10.25 28.68 -2.11
CA LYS A 254 -10.89 28.04 -0.94
C LYS A 254 -10.10 28.24 0.34
N LYS A 255 -8.88 28.79 0.26
CA LYS A 255 -7.98 29.02 1.41
C LYS A 255 -7.67 27.73 2.17
N ILE A 256 -7.34 26.67 1.42
CA ILE A 256 -7.04 25.34 1.97
C ILE A 256 -5.64 25.37 2.59
N LYS A 257 -5.58 25.18 3.89
CA LYS A 257 -4.32 25.35 4.67
C LYS A 257 -3.39 24.16 4.62
N ALA A 258 -3.94 22.95 4.37
CA ALA A 258 -3.18 21.71 4.33
C ALA A 258 -3.51 20.92 3.06
N ILE A 259 -2.47 20.36 2.44
CA ILE A 259 -2.52 19.42 1.31
C ILE A 259 -1.66 18.22 1.67
N PHE A 260 -1.98 17.03 1.15
CA PHE A 260 -1.43 15.78 1.66
C PHE A 260 -0.54 15.09 0.61
N ALA A 261 0.61 14.56 1.05
CA ALA A 261 1.38 13.60 0.27
C ALA A 261 0.83 12.18 0.48
N GLU A 262 1.14 11.28 -0.43
CA GLU A 262 0.81 9.86 -0.38
C GLU A 262 2.08 9.01 -0.35
N SER A 263 2.02 7.87 0.33
CA SER A 263 3.18 6.99 0.55
C SER A 263 3.74 6.38 -0.75
N THR A 264 2.88 6.15 -1.75
CA THR A 264 3.23 5.54 -3.04
C THR A 264 3.64 6.56 -4.11
N THR A 265 3.57 7.87 -3.83
CA THR A 265 3.88 8.93 -4.79
C THR A 265 5.09 9.77 -4.38
N ASN A 266 5.75 10.42 -5.35
CA ASN A 266 6.86 11.33 -5.03
C ASN A 266 6.34 12.60 -4.32
N PRO A 267 6.72 12.85 -3.05
CA PRO A 267 6.25 14.01 -2.28
C PRO A 267 6.65 15.36 -2.88
N GLU A 268 7.68 15.42 -3.74
CA GLU A 268 8.08 16.64 -4.46
C GLU A 268 6.94 17.20 -5.35
N ARG A 269 5.99 16.35 -5.75
CA ARG A 269 4.81 16.79 -6.51
C ARG A 269 3.97 17.78 -5.71
N MET A 270 3.75 17.50 -4.42
CA MET A 270 2.97 18.36 -3.52
C MET A 270 3.74 19.62 -3.13
N GLU A 271 5.06 19.54 -2.98
CA GLU A 271 5.89 20.74 -2.77
C GLU A 271 5.85 21.67 -3.99
N LYS A 272 5.88 21.14 -5.20
CA LYS A 272 5.71 21.92 -6.44
C LYS A 272 4.32 22.59 -6.47
N LEU A 273 3.26 21.87 -6.14
CA LEU A 273 1.90 22.43 -6.06
C LEU A 273 1.83 23.57 -5.04
N LYS A 274 2.39 23.40 -3.86
CA LYS A 274 2.50 24.44 -2.83
C LYS A 274 3.20 25.71 -3.34
N ASP A 275 4.30 25.57 -4.10
CA ASP A 275 5.00 26.72 -4.69
C ASP A 275 4.12 27.48 -5.70
N ILE A 276 3.32 26.76 -6.49
CA ILE A 276 2.34 27.37 -7.40
C ILE A 276 1.26 28.10 -6.60
N VAL A 277 0.71 27.51 -5.53
CA VAL A 277 -0.26 28.16 -4.63
C VAL A 277 0.32 29.45 -4.04
N LYS A 278 1.58 29.41 -3.59
CA LYS A 278 2.27 30.59 -3.08
C LYS A 278 2.39 31.70 -4.12
N SER A 279 2.62 31.37 -5.39
CA SER A 279 2.65 32.34 -6.49
C SER A 279 1.29 33.03 -6.71
N LYS A 280 0.19 32.38 -6.29
CA LYS A 280 -1.18 32.93 -6.32
C LYS A 280 -1.53 33.76 -5.06
N GLY A 281 -0.57 33.94 -4.14
CA GLY A 281 -0.71 34.80 -2.95
C GLY A 281 -1.34 34.10 -1.75
N PHE A 282 -1.38 32.77 -1.71
CA PHE A 282 -1.80 31.99 -0.55
C PHE A 282 -0.71 31.01 -0.11
N GLU A 283 -0.63 30.72 1.18
CA GLU A 283 0.29 29.74 1.74
C GLU A 283 -0.49 28.53 2.24
N THR A 284 -0.08 27.34 1.79
CA THR A 284 -0.58 26.04 2.24
C THR A 284 0.58 25.20 2.78
N GLU A 285 0.30 24.27 3.68
CA GLU A 285 1.26 23.32 4.23
C GLU A 285 1.14 21.99 3.49
N VAL A 286 2.28 21.35 3.17
CA VAL A 286 2.29 19.94 2.70
C VAL A 286 2.43 19.04 3.92
N ILE A 287 1.46 18.19 4.13
CA ILE A 287 1.50 17.14 5.15
C ILE A 287 2.22 15.95 4.52
N SER A 288 3.46 15.73 4.96
CA SER A 288 4.36 14.71 4.39
C SER A 288 5.40 14.24 5.41
N GLY A 289 6.16 13.22 5.04
CA GLY A 289 7.23 12.62 5.83
C GLY A 289 6.75 11.36 6.57
N HIS A 290 7.70 10.54 6.98
CA HIS A 290 7.44 9.21 7.57
C HIS A 290 6.32 9.25 8.63
N GLY A 291 5.29 8.43 8.45
CA GLY A 291 4.11 8.39 9.31
C GLY A 291 3.18 9.61 9.21
N ARG A 292 3.36 10.48 8.22
CA ARG A 292 2.53 11.67 7.94
C ARG A 292 2.09 11.76 6.48
N GLU A 293 2.06 10.63 5.80
CA GLU A 293 1.55 10.49 4.43
C GLU A 293 0.25 9.72 4.43
N LEU A 294 -0.63 10.01 3.48
CA LEU A 294 -1.82 9.19 3.28
C LEU A 294 -1.41 7.86 2.65
N LEU A 295 -2.03 6.81 3.11
CA LEU A 295 -1.88 5.46 2.58
C LEU A 295 -3.02 5.25 1.58
N SER A 296 -2.79 5.57 0.30
CA SER A 296 -3.81 5.47 -0.75
C SER A 296 -3.85 4.09 -1.39
N ASP A 297 -2.72 3.63 -1.93
CA ASP A 297 -2.62 2.45 -2.79
C ASP A 297 -1.85 1.30 -2.16
N SER A 298 -1.44 1.46 -0.92
CA SER A 298 -0.70 0.46 -0.15
C SER A 298 -0.97 0.61 1.34
N LEU A 299 -0.89 -0.48 2.09
CA LEU A 299 -0.70 -0.41 3.53
C LEU A 299 0.72 0.03 3.87
N ALA A 300 0.97 0.40 5.13
CA ALA A 300 2.31 0.68 5.63
C ALA A 300 3.16 -0.59 5.74
N ASP A 301 4.47 -0.41 5.92
CA ASP A 301 5.38 -1.52 6.23
C ASP A 301 4.98 -2.24 7.52
N PRO A 302 5.20 -3.56 7.62
CA PRO A 302 4.88 -4.33 8.82
C PRO A 302 5.46 -3.73 10.11
N GLY A 303 4.60 -3.52 11.09
CA GLY A 303 4.95 -2.93 12.40
C GLY A 303 4.85 -1.40 12.44
N GLU A 304 4.48 -0.74 11.37
CA GLU A 304 4.22 0.70 11.31
C GLU A 304 2.71 1.00 11.41
N ALA A 305 2.36 2.26 11.69
CA ALA A 305 0.96 2.68 11.77
C ALA A 305 0.30 2.56 10.38
N GLY A 306 -0.75 1.74 10.29
CA GLY A 306 -1.45 1.46 9.03
C GLY A 306 -0.95 0.22 8.29
N ASP A 307 -0.27 -0.71 8.97
CA ASP A 307 0.17 -2.00 8.41
C ASP A 307 -0.98 -3.02 8.23
N ASN A 308 -2.18 -2.69 8.62
CA ASN A 308 -3.42 -3.41 8.32
C ASN A 308 -4.49 -2.42 7.88
N PHE A 309 -5.54 -2.91 7.23
CA PHE A 309 -6.55 -2.06 6.60
C PHE A 309 -7.30 -1.15 7.59
N ILE A 310 -7.71 -1.67 8.74
CA ILE A 310 -8.46 -0.89 9.75
C ILE A 310 -7.60 0.24 10.30
N ASP A 311 -6.34 -0.03 10.61
CA ASP A 311 -5.43 0.97 11.16
C ASP A 311 -4.96 1.96 10.08
N MET A 312 -4.80 1.52 8.81
CA MET A 312 -4.56 2.38 7.66
C MET A 312 -5.69 3.41 7.49
N TYR A 313 -6.93 2.94 7.52
CA TYR A 313 -8.08 3.83 7.33
C TYR A 313 -8.20 4.85 8.48
N LYS A 314 -7.99 4.42 9.73
CA LYS A 314 -7.95 5.31 10.91
C LYS A 314 -6.81 6.31 10.80
N HIS A 315 -5.61 5.86 10.41
CA HIS A 315 -4.45 6.73 10.19
C HIS A 315 -4.79 7.85 9.20
N ASN A 316 -5.35 7.50 8.05
CA ASN A 316 -5.74 8.47 7.03
C ASN A 316 -6.79 9.47 7.56
N VAL A 317 -7.84 8.98 8.20
CA VAL A 317 -8.90 9.83 8.76
C VAL A 317 -8.37 10.76 9.84
N ASP A 318 -7.56 10.25 10.76
CA ASP A 318 -6.96 11.07 11.82
C ASP A 318 -6.02 12.12 11.26
N LEU A 319 -5.18 11.76 10.29
CA LEU A 319 -4.27 12.69 9.64
C LEU A 319 -5.04 13.81 8.91
N ILE A 320 -6.11 13.47 8.18
CA ILE A 320 -6.97 14.44 7.49
C ILE A 320 -7.64 15.37 8.51
N VAL A 321 -8.31 14.80 9.51
CA VAL A 321 -9.08 15.58 10.50
C VAL A 321 -8.18 16.51 11.29
N ASP A 322 -7.03 16.04 11.77
CA ASP A 322 -6.12 16.81 12.62
C ASP A 322 -5.46 17.99 11.88
N ASN A 323 -5.42 17.96 10.55
CA ASN A 323 -4.85 19.03 9.73
C ASN A 323 -5.91 19.94 9.04
N LEU A 324 -7.17 19.54 9.02
CA LEU A 324 -8.26 20.34 8.39
C LEU A 324 -9.21 21.01 9.39
N LYS A 325 -9.25 20.57 10.64
CA LYS A 325 -10.12 21.19 11.67
C LYS A 325 -9.59 22.50 12.24
#